data_ebc76a66c79d355d761d922e194e064c
#
_entry.id   ebc76a66c79d355d761d922e194e064c
#
_cell.length_a   1.000
_cell.length_b   1.000
_cell.length_c   1.000
_cell.angle_alpha   90.00
_cell.angle_beta   90.00
_cell.angle_gamma   90.00
#
_symmetry.space_group_name_H-M   'P 1'
#
loop_
_entity.id
_entity.type
_entity.pdbx_description
1 polymer ?
#
loop_
_entity_poly.entity_id
_entity_poly.type
_entity_poly.pdbx_seq_one_letter_code
_entity_poly.pdbx_strand_id
1 'polypeptide(L)'
;MEKTNAHYTSLQIIYLIILLILFSFIIYTPTFIEGPVHITKKLMIEEETIEGILIGVLFILSVVTLSLYKQESDKHKEQIHKIIDDKKRVEERLLVSDQYIGIVNVQIQDIKSIFNGIESYPKTRTELKKTFTFFGRRIVDITNSSWTLIRIIDSQSHRTIIEHLESKGKLTPGFPHVSNKAIVEKQQILSHISVISSPKNLDILVFCILSVDKISSNERIFVQAILNEITKLFVITNSTFNKKVNEIFMSGEPAEPENNTEQSI
;
A
#
# COMPACT_ATOMS: atom_id res chain seq x y z
N MET A 1 21.86 -14.52 17.51
CA MET A 1 23.23 -14.23 17.07
C MET A 1 24.29 -14.49 18.13
N GLU A 2 24.07 -14.15 19.39
CA GLU A 2 25.03 -14.35 20.50
C GLU A 2 25.34 -15.84 20.82
N LYS A 3 24.33 -16.73 20.77
CA LYS A 3 24.50 -18.16 21.02
C LYS A 3 25.34 -18.90 19.97
N THR A 4 25.31 -18.49 18.74
CA THR A 4 26.11 -19.12 17.64
C THR A 4 27.57 -18.74 17.71
N ASN A 5 27.88 -17.49 18.11
CA ASN A 5 29.25 -17.05 18.33
C ASN A 5 29.90 -17.79 19.50
N ALA A 6 29.15 -18.02 20.59
CA ALA A 6 29.66 -18.77 21.75
C ALA A 6 29.99 -20.20 21.42
N HIS A 7 29.20 -20.87 20.59
CA HIS A 7 29.43 -22.24 20.16
C HIS A 7 30.69 -22.34 19.26
N TYR A 8 30.90 -21.36 18.40
CA TYR A 8 32.05 -21.28 17.50
C TYR A 8 33.37 -21.07 18.26
N THR A 9 33.37 -20.14 19.22
CA THR A 9 34.52 -19.87 20.09
C THR A 9 34.85 -21.09 20.95
N SER A 10 33.83 -21.81 21.44
CA SER A 10 34.00 -23.04 22.23
C SER A 10 34.64 -24.16 21.40
N LEU A 11 34.22 -24.35 20.14
CA LEU A 11 34.81 -25.36 19.25
C LEU A 11 36.27 -25.06 18.89
N GLN A 12 36.62 -23.80 18.67
CA GLN A 12 38.01 -23.37 18.44
C GLN A 12 38.90 -23.63 19.66
N ILE A 13 38.40 -23.34 20.87
CA ILE A 13 39.13 -23.54 22.12
C ILE A 13 39.37 -25.05 22.34
N ILE A 14 38.34 -25.88 22.15
CA ILE A 14 38.47 -27.34 22.29
C ILE A 14 39.52 -27.90 21.32
N TYR A 15 39.49 -27.45 20.07
CA TYR A 15 40.46 -27.85 19.06
C TYR A 15 41.89 -27.43 19.45
N LEU A 16 42.08 -26.20 19.89
CA LEU A 16 43.39 -25.72 20.31
C LEU A 16 43.93 -26.51 21.50
N ILE A 17 43.07 -26.89 22.44
CA ILE A 17 43.44 -27.74 23.59
C ILE A 17 43.87 -29.13 23.11
N ILE A 18 43.11 -29.76 22.20
CA ILE A 18 43.45 -31.11 21.65
C ILE A 18 44.77 -31.03 20.92
N LEU A 19 45.00 -29.99 20.13
CA LEU A 19 46.24 -29.82 19.38
C LEU A 19 47.45 -29.65 20.33
N LEU A 20 47.27 -28.90 21.40
CA LEU A 20 48.30 -28.65 22.41
C LEU A 20 48.64 -29.91 23.21
N ILE A 21 47.64 -30.75 23.53
CA ILE A 21 47.82 -32.04 24.18
C ILE A 21 48.59 -32.97 23.25
N LEU A 22 48.19 -33.12 21.97
CA LEU A 22 48.87 -33.94 21.01
C LEU A 22 50.32 -33.49 20.78
N PHE A 23 50.57 -32.21 20.68
CA PHE A 23 51.88 -31.62 20.54
C PHE A 23 52.76 -31.93 21.77
N SER A 24 52.20 -31.83 22.99
CA SER A 24 52.87 -32.22 24.22
C SER A 24 53.24 -33.73 24.21
N PHE A 25 52.35 -34.59 23.76
CA PHE A 25 52.63 -36.02 23.63
C PHE A 25 53.82 -36.26 22.68
N ILE A 26 53.90 -35.60 21.54
CA ILE A 26 55.04 -35.77 20.61
C ILE A 26 56.36 -35.34 21.28
N ILE A 27 56.39 -34.24 22.04
CA ILE A 27 57.60 -33.76 22.73
C ILE A 27 58.02 -34.70 23.84
N TYR A 28 57.10 -35.30 24.59
CA TYR A 28 57.41 -36.15 25.72
C TYR A 28 57.57 -37.62 25.38
N THR A 29 57.20 -38.08 24.15
CA THR A 29 57.37 -39.49 23.70
C THR A 29 58.78 -39.96 23.86
N PRO A 30 59.85 -39.23 23.47
CA PRO A 30 61.23 -39.72 23.68
C PRO A 30 61.60 -39.91 25.16
N THR A 31 60.94 -39.12 26.06
CA THR A 31 61.25 -39.21 27.49
C THR A 31 60.54 -40.38 28.19
N PHE A 32 59.39 -40.80 27.64
CA PHE A 32 58.60 -41.91 28.20
C PHE A 32 58.95 -43.29 27.62
N ILE A 33 59.53 -43.35 26.41
CA ILE A 33 59.83 -44.56 25.69
C ILE A 33 61.34 -44.64 25.54
N GLU A 34 62.00 -45.16 26.56
CA GLU A 34 63.44 -45.51 26.48
C GLU A 34 63.58 -46.88 25.85
N GLY A 35 63.69 -46.97 24.52
CA GLY A 35 63.92 -48.16 23.74
C GLY A 35 62.67 -48.80 23.09
N PRO A 36 62.83 -49.89 22.37
CA PRO A 36 61.75 -50.52 21.57
C PRO A 36 60.62 -51.04 22.46
N VAL A 37 59.39 -50.62 22.17
CA VAL A 37 58.19 -51.08 22.89
C VAL A 37 57.76 -52.44 22.35
N HIS A 38 57.83 -53.47 23.21
CA HIS A 38 57.30 -54.78 22.89
C HIS A 38 55.78 -54.85 23.09
N ILE A 39 55.01 -54.79 22.01
CA ILE A 39 53.54 -54.93 22.06
C ILE A 39 53.14 -56.41 22.06
N THR A 40 53.94 -57.28 21.42
CA THR A 40 53.77 -58.75 21.42
C THR A 40 55.12 -59.41 21.18
N LYS A 41 55.26 -60.70 21.55
CA LYS A 41 56.51 -61.49 21.34
C LYS A 41 57.11 -61.50 19.91
N LYS A 42 56.37 -60.94 18.94
CA LYS A 42 56.72 -60.79 17.52
C LYS A 42 56.77 -59.42 16.94
N LEU A 43 56.27 -58.41 17.66
CA LEU A 43 56.14 -57.08 17.16
C LEU A 43 56.86 -56.06 18.06
N MET A 44 58.08 -55.71 17.60
CA MET A 44 58.83 -54.57 18.17
C MET A 44 58.49 -53.33 17.39
N ILE A 45 58.08 -52.27 18.08
CA ILE A 45 57.83 -50.95 17.47
C ILE A 45 58.91 -50.00 17.96
N GLU A 46 59.65 -49.44 17.02
CA GLU A 46 60.70 -48.46 17.29
C GLU A 46 60.02 -47.11 17.67
N GLU A 47 60.68 -46.36 18.55
CA GLU A 47 60.25 -45.05 19.03
C GLU A 47 59.90 -44.12 17.88
N GLU A 48 60.69 -44.06 16.82
CA GLU A 48 60.45 -43.22 15.61
C GLU A 48 59.12 -43.55 14.91
N THR A 49 58.66 -44.84 14.98
CA THR A 49 57.39 -45.25 14.40
C THR A 49 56.19 -44.70 15.18
N ILE A 50 56.31 -44.62 16.51
CA ILE A 50 55.28 -44.09 17.38
C ILE A 50 55.15 -42.56 17.16
N GLU A 51 56.27 -41.83 17.06
CA GLU A 51 56.33 -40.46 16.75
C GLU A 51 55.68 -40.15 15.38
N GLY A 52 56.07 -40.98 14.36
CA GLY A 52 55.48 -40.84 13.01
C GLY A 52 53.97 -41.03 12.99
N ILE A 53 53.44 -42.00 13.78
CA ILE A 53 51.98 -42.20 13.90
C ILE A 53 51.34 -41.03 14.59
N LEU A 54 51.91 -40.49 15.67
CA LEU A 54 51.36 -39.30 16.37
C LEU A 54 51.33 -38.06 15.46
N ILE A 55 52.38 -37.80 14.71
CA ILE A 55 52.46 -36.74 13.71
C ILE A 55 51.38 -36.93 12.63
N GLY A 56 51.20 -38.16 12.15
CA GLY A 56 50.17 -38.52 11.17
C GLY A 56 48.74 -38.21 11.68
N VAL A 57 48.47 -38.63 12.94
CA VAL A 57 47.17 -38.32 13.59
C VAL A 57 46.95 -36.85 13.74
N LEU A 58 47.98 -36.09 14.15
CA LEU A 58 47.90 -34.64 14.28
C LEU A 58 47.62 -33.95 12.93
N PHE A 59 48.25 -34.45 11.86
CA PHE A 59 48.01 -33.93 10.51
C PHE A 59 46.56 -34.18 10.05
N ILE A 60 46.05 -35.40 10.24
CA ILE A 60 44.65 -35.74 9.90
C ILE A 60 43.66 -34.86 10.69
N LEU A 61 43.86 -34.70 12.00
CA LEU A 61 43.04 -33.85 12.85
C LEU A 61 43.06 -32.40 12.34
N SER A 62 44.21 -31.88 11.96
CA SER A 62 44.34 -30.53 11.40
C SER A 62 43.55 -30.37 10.11
N VAL A 63 43.63 -31.32 9.17
CA VAL A 63 42.88 -31.27 7.91
C VAL A 63 41.36 -31.34 8.14
N VAL A 64 40.90 -32.22 9.03
CA VAL A 64 39.47 -32.34 9.39
C VAL A 64 38.96 -31.03 9.97
N THR A 65 39.70 -30.42 10.87
CA THR A 65 39.28 -29.14 11.49
C THR A 65 39.26 -28.00 10.50
N LEU A 66 40.25 -27.91 9.61
CA LEU A 66 40.26 -26.91 8.53
C LEU A 66 39.06 -27.08 7.62
N SER A 67 38.67 -28.31 7.32
CA SER A 67 37.46 -28.60 6.52
C SER A 67 36.19 -28.19 7.23
N LEU A 68 36.03 -28.49 8.51
CA LEU A 68 34.87 -28.06 9.32
C LEU A 68 34.81 -26.53 9.45
N TYR A 69 35.94 -25.88 9.67
CA TYR A 69 36.04 -24.44 9.72
C TYR A 69 35.58 -23.80 8.40
N LYS A 70 36.04 -24.33 7.27
CA LYS A 70 35.64 -23.84 5.95
C LYS A 70 34.14 -23.97 5.73
N GLN A 71 33.58 -25.15 6.05
CA GLN A 71 32.14 -25.39 5.90
C GLN A 71 31.30 -24.44 6.75
N GLU A 72 31.71 -24.17 7.98
CA GLU A 72 30.98 -23.23 8.86
C GLU A 72 31.14 -21.79 8.40
N SER A 73 32.33 -21.38 7.95
CA SER A 73 32.56 -20.07 7.37
C SER A 73 31.69 -19.80 6.14
N ASP A 74 31.53 -20.81 5.27
CA ASP A 74 30.70 -20.66 4.07
C ASP A 74 29.20 -20.55 4.43
N LYS A 75 28.72 -21.30 5.42
CA LYS A 75 27.36 -21.14 5.95
C LYS A 75 27.13 -19.74 6.52
N HIS A 76 28.09 -19.21 7.28
CA HIS A 76 27.97 -17.84 7.81
C HIS A 76 27.93 -16.79 6.70
N LYS A 77 28.75 -16.93 5.67
CA LYS A 77 28.71 -16.04 4.50
C LYS A 77 27.35 -16.08 3.82
N GLU A 78 26.79 -17.27 3.62
CA GLU A 78 25.45 -17.43 3.03
C GLU A 78 24.36 -16.77 3.89
N GLN A 79 24.42 -16.93 5.21
CA GLN A 79 23.50 -16.28 6.13
C GLN A 79 23.60 -14.74 6.07
N ILE A 80 24.83 -14.21 6.03
CA ILE A 80 25.07 -12.77 5.89
C ILE A 80 24.49 -12.26 4.56
N HIS A 81 24.71 -12.96 3.47
CA HIS A 81 24.12 -12.59 2.18
C HIS A 81 22.60 -12.58 2.23
N LYS A 82 21.97 -13.60 2.80
CA LYS A 82 20.51 -13.62 2.98
C LYS A 82 20.00 -12.43 3.78
N ILE A 83 20.68 -12.09 4.89
CA ILE A 83 20.30 -10.93 5.71
C ILE A 83 20.44 -9.62 4.94
N ILE A 84 21.50 -9.47 4.14
CA ILE A 84 21.70 -8.28 3.30
C ILE A 84 20.62 -8.18 2.24
N ASP A 85 20.26 -9.27 1.58
CA ASP A 85 19.21 -9.32 0.57
C ASP A 85 17.82 -9.02 1.17
N ASP A 86 17.53 -9.61 2.32
CA ASP A 86 16.28 -9.34 3.04
C ASP A 86 16.20 -7.86 3.49
N LYS A 87 17.30 -7.30 4.01
CA LYS A 87 17.40 -5.88 4.35
C LYS A 87 17.10 -4.99 3.14
N LYS A 88 17.75 -5.28 2.01
CA LYS A 88 17.54 -4.52 0.77
C LYS A 88 16.08 -4.58 0.30
N ARG A 89 15.47 -5.77 0.37
CA ARG A 89 14.05 -5.94 0.03
C ARG A 89 13.12 -5.16 0.96
N VAL A 90 13.44 -5.09 2.25
CA VAL A 90 12.67 -4.29 3.22
C VAL A 90 12.84 -2.80 2.95
N GLU A 91 14.06 -2.33 2.65
CA GLU A 91 14.33 -0.94 2.29
C GLU A 91 13.57 -0.52 1.02
N GLU A 92 13.55 -1.37 -0.01
CA GLU A 92 12.78 -1.12 -1.24
C GLU A 92 11.27 -1.02 -0.95
N ARG A 93 10.72 -1.92 -0.13
CA ARG A 93 9.31 -1.87 0.29
C ARG A 93 8.99 -0.62 1.10
N LEU A 94 9.89 -0.20 1.96
CA LEU A 94 9.74 1.00 2.79
C LEU A 94 9.70 2.24 1.89
N LEU A 95 10.59 2.34 0.91
CA LEU A 95 10.63 3.44 -0.06
C LEU A 95 9.32 3.54 -0.86
N VAL A 96 8.78 2.40 -1.33
CA VAL A 96 7.48 2.36 -2.03
C VAL A 96 6.35 2.77 -1.08
N SER A 97 6.39 2.33 0.18
CA SER A 97 5.40 2.71 1.19
C SER A 97 5.43 4.21 1.51
N ASP A 98 6.62 4.79 1.65
CA ASP A 98 6.79 6.23 1.90
C ASP A 98 6.29 7.07 0.73
N GLN A 99 6.57 6.65 -0.50
CA GLN A 99 6.01 7.30 -1.70
C GLN A 99 4.49 7.23 -1.70
N TYR A 100 3.91 6.07 -1.35
CA TYR A 100 2.46 5.90 -1.26
C TYR A 100 1.86 6.80 -0.18
N ILE A 101 2.46 6.87 1.00
CA ILE A 101 2.03 7.76 2.10
C ILE A 101 2.10 9.23 1.66
N GLY A 102 3.15 9.62 0.95
CA GLY A 102 3.28 10.96 0.37
C GLY A 102 2.12 11.30 -0.57
N ILE A 103 1.80 10.41 -1.50
CA ILE A 103 0.67 10.57 -2.42
C ILE A 103 -0.66 10.68 -1.65
N VAL A 104 -0.90 9.78 -0.68
CA VAL A 104 -2.13 9.80 0.14
C VAL A 104 -2.26 11.10 0.94
N ASN A 105 -1.17 11.62 1.49
CA ASN A 105 -1.19 12.89 2.24
C ASN A 105 -1.55 14.09 1.34
N VAL A 106 -0.99 14.16 0.13
CA VAL A 106 -1.37 15.19 -0.85
C VAL A 106 -2.86 15.06 -1.18
N GLN A 107 -3.32 13.84 -1.40
CA GLN A 107 -4.72 13.57 -1.69
C GLN A 107 -5.65 13.99 -0.53
N ILE A 108 -5.29 13.71 0.71
CA ILE A 108 -6.05 14.16 1.89
C ILE A 108 -6.10 15.71 1.97
N GLN A 109 -5.00 16.39 1.66
CA GLN A 109 -4.97 17.84 1.62
C GLN A 109 -5.87 18.39 0.51
N ASP A 110 -5.86 17.78 -0.67
CA ASP A 110 -6.75 18.14 -1.78
C ASP A 110 -8.22 17.94 -1.38
N ILE A 111 -8.56 16.81 -0.77
CA ILE A 111 -9.91 16.57 -0.24
C ILE A 111 -10.29 17.65 0.78
N LYS A 112 -9.42 17.96 1.74
CA LYS A 112 -9.66 19.01 2.73
C LYS A 112 -9.85 20.39 2.06
N SER A 113 -9.05 20.71 1.04
CA SER A 113 -9.19 21.97 0.31
C SER A 113 -10.52 22.06 -0.46
N ILE A 114 -10.99 20.94 -1.00
CA ILE A 114 -12.29 20.83 -1.66
C ILE A 114 -13.43 21.13 -0.66
N PHE A 115 -13.35 20.55 0.54
CA PHE A 115 -14.36 20.75 1.58
C PHE A 115 -14.29 22.14 2.22
N ASN A 116 -13.10 22.67 2.45
CA ASN A 116 -12.91 24.03 2.97
C ASN A 116 -13.32 25.11 1.96
N GLY A 117 -13.33 24.81 0.66
CA GLY A 117 -13.85 25.69 -0.39
C GLY A 117 -15.36 25.88 -0.34
N ILE A 118 -16.06 25.10 0.49
CA ILE A 118 -17.49 25.28 0.77
C ILE A 118 -17.63 26.06 2.07
N GLU A 119 -17.48 27.36 2.01
CA GLU A 119 -17.57 28.27 3.18
C GLU A 119 -18.92 28.21 3.90
N SER A 120 -19.99 27.87 3.19
CA SER A 120 -21.34 27.74 3.75
C SER A 120 -22.20 26.77 2.95
N TYR A 121 -23.14 26.13 3.62
CA TYR A 121 -24.16 25.33 2.92
C TYR A 121 -24.97 26.19 1.96
N PRO A 122 -25.19 25.74 0.71
CA PRO A 122 -25.96 26.50 -0.28
C PRO A 122 -27.38 26.74 0.20
N LYS A 123 -27.76 27.99 0.30
CA LYS A 123 -29.09 28.42 0.73
C LYS A 123 -30.04 28.65 -0.43
N THR A 124 -29.50 28.80 -1.63
CA THR A 124 -30.25 29.08 -2.86
C THR A 124 -29.94 28.04 -3.93
N ARG A 125 -30.86 27.90 -4.89
CA ARG A 125 -30.67 26.99 -6.04
C ARG A 125 -29.45 27.39 -6.88
N THR A 126 -29.16 28.68 -6.96
CA THR A 126 -28.02 29.24 -7.69
C THR A 126 -26.69 28.87 -7.01
N GLU A 127 -26.63 28.96 -5.68
CA GLU A 127 -25.46 28.54 -4.91
C GLU A 127 -25.25 27.03 -5.03
N LEU A 128 -26.31 26.26 -4.97
CA LEU A 128 -26.23 24.80 -5.18
C LEU A 128 -25.64 24.49 -6.57
N LYS A 129 -26.08 25.19 -7.63
CA LYS A 129 -25.53 25.03 -8.97
C LYS A 129 -24.03 25.37 -9.03
N LYS A 130 -23.59 26.45 -8.38
CA LYS A 130 -22.19 26.85 -8.28
C LYS A 130 -21.36 25.74 -7.60
N THR A 131 -21.89 25.14 -6.53
CA THR A 131 -21.25 24.03 -5.81
C THR A 131 -21.12 22.78 -6.70
N PHE A 132 -22.14 22.45 -7.49
CA PHE A 132 -22.06 21.36 -8.47
C PHE A 132 -21.01 21.64 -9.56
N THR A 133 -20.93 22.87 -10.05
CA THR A 133 -19.88 23.28 -11.02
C THR A 133 -18.48 23.09 -10.41
N PHE A 134 -18.29 23.52 -9.16
CA PHE A 134 -17.03 23.35 -8.46
C PHE A 134 -16.64 21.86 -8.32
N PHE A 135 -17.54 21.02 -7.85
CA PHE A 135 -17.31 19.59 -7.74
C PHE A 135 -17.09 18.91 -9.10
N GLY A 136 -17.87 19.28 -10.10
CA GLY A 136 -17.72 18.78 -11.46
C GLY A 136 -16.33 19.05 -12.03
N ARG A 137 -15.82 20.28 -11.89
CA ARG A 137 -14.45 20.65 -12.29
C ARG A 137 -13.41 19.84 -11.58
N ARG A 138 -13.53 19.68 -10.26
CA ARG A 138 -12.58 18.86 -9.47
C ARG A 138 -12.57 17.41 -9.91
N ILE A 139 -13.72 16.81 -10.20
CA ILE A 139 -13.80 15.45 -10.72
C ILE A 139 -13.10 15.36 -12.09
N VAL A 140 -13.35 16.29 -12.99
CA VAL A 140 -12.72 16.37 -14.33
C VAL A 140 -11.21 16.50 -14.21
N ASP A 141 -10.70 17.29 -13.27
CA ASP A 141 -9.26 17.47 -13.06
C ASP A 141 -8.60 16.22 -12.47
N ILE A 142 -9.22 15.61 -11.45
CA ILE A 142 -8.69 14.41 -10.79
C ILE A 142 -8.65 13.21 -11.74
N THR A 143 -9.72 12.99 -12.52
CA THR A 143 -9.84 11.82 -13.41
C THR A 143 -9.25 12.07 -14.79
N ASN A 144 -8.75 13.28 -15.05
CA ASN A 144 -8.31 13.72 -16.36
C ASN A 144 -9.33 13.44 -17.48
N SER A 145 -10.64 13.47 -17.14
CA SER A 145 -11.72 13.26 -18.08
C SER A 145 -11.96 14.51 -18.90
N SER A 146 -12.50 14.39 -20.11
CA SER A 146 -12.90 15.53 -20.93
C SER A 146 -14.19 16.16 -20.44
N TRP A 147 -15.07 15.37 -19.83
CA TRP A 147 -16.30 15.81 -19.21
C TRP A 147 -16.74 14.87 -18.10
N THR A 148 -17.58 15.38 -17.19
CA THR A 148 -18.29 14.64 -16.16
C THR A 148 -19.74 15.03 -16.10
N LEU A 149 -20.60 14.07 -15.86
CA LEU A 149 -22.03 14.26 -15.62
C LEU A 149 -22.35 13.75 -14.23
N ILE A 150 -22.78 14.66 -13.36
CA ILE A 150 -23.30 14.33 -12.04
C ILE A 150 -24.82 14.29 -12.13
N ARG A 151 -25.42 13.16 -11.75
CA ARG A 151 -26.86 12.95 -11.78
C ARG A 151 -27.37 12.43 -10.46
N ILE A 152 -28.38 13.10 -9.92
CA ILE A 152 -29.12 12.67 -8.73
C ILE A 152 -30.44 12.08 -9.20
N ILE A 153 -30.70 10.84 -8.78
CA ILE A 153 -31.86 10.05 -9.22
C ILE A 153 -32.65 9.67 -7.94
N ASP A 154 -33.96 9.80 -8.03
CA ASP A 154 -34.88 9.23 -7.03
C ASP A 154 -34.84 7.71 -7.13
N SER A 155 -34.60 7.01 -6.02
CA SER A 155 -34.38 5.56 -6.01
C SER A 155 -35.66 4.76 -6.26
N GLN A 156 -36.84 5.36 -6.04
CA GLN A 156 -38.14 4.69 -6.20
C GLN A 156 -38.69 4.90 -7.62
N SER A 157 -38.72 6.15 -8.06
CA SER A 157 -39.28 6.49 -9.37
C SER A 157 -38.28 6.43 -10.52
N HIS A 158 -36.99 6.28 -10.23
CA HIS A 158 -35.88 6.35 -11.18
C HIS A 158 -35.87 7.64 -12.02
N ARG A 159 -36.50 8.71 -11.53
CA ARG A 159 -36.50 10.02 -12.20
C ARG A 159 -35.28 10.83 -11.81
N THR A 160 -34.75 11.57 -12.78
CA THR A 160 -33.68 12.54 -12.53
C THR A 160 -34.24 13.73 -11.73
N ILE A 161 -33.63 14.00 -10.58
CA ILE A 161 -33.97 15.16 -9.75
C ILE A 161 -33.07 16.33 -10.17
N ILE A 162 -31.77 16.11 -10.27
CA ILE A 162 -30.77 17.09 -10.71
C ILE A 162 -29.81 16.44 -11.68
N GLU A 163 -29.42 17.19 -12.67
CA GLU A 163 -28.38 16.84 -13.61
C GLU A 163 -27.43 18.03 -13.80
N HIS A 164 -26.13 17.79 -13.71
CA HIS A 164 -25.12 18.79 -13.92
C HIS A 164 -23.98 18.24 -14.75
N LEU A 165 -23.68 18.90 -15.85
CA LEU A 165 -22.61 18.54 -16.78
C LEU A 165 -21.50 19.59 -16.69
N GLU A 166 -20.27 19.13 -16.53
CA GLU A 166 -19.05 19.96 -16.56
C GLU A 166 -18.05 19.39 -17.56
N SER A 167 -17.29 20.25 -18.25
CA SER A 167 -16.34 19.83 -19.29
C SER A 167 -15.10 20.74 -19.33
N LYS A 168 -13.96 20.20 -19.79
CA LYS A 168 -12.68 20.96 -19.98
C LYS A 168 -12.68 21.91 -21.15
N GLY A 169 -13.70 21.90 -22.00
CA GLY A 169 -13.77 22.75 -23.20
C GLY A 169 -15.18 22.90 -23.72
N LYS A 170 -15.30 23.39 -24.96
CA LYS A 170 -16.61 23.40 -25.63
C LYS A 170 -17.08 21.96 -25.80
N LEU A 171 -18.28 21.68 -25.30
CA LEU A 171 -18.92 20.37 -25.47
C LEU A 171 -19.01 20.06 -26.95
N THR A 172 -18.43 18.93 -27.36
CA THR A 172 -18.63 18.37 -28.69
C THR A 172 -20.09 17.94 -28.82
N PRO A 173 -20.78 18.24 -29.92
CA PRO A 173 -22.10 17.74 -30.18
C PRO A 173 -22.02 16.20 -30.25
N GLY A 174 -22.77 15.51 -29.41
CA GLY A 174 -22.75 14.02 -29.36
C GLY A 174 -22.61 13.46 -27.96
N PHE A 175 -22.99 14.21 -26.94
CA PHE A 175 -23.07 13.71 -25.57
C PHE A 175 -23.96 12.44 -25.53
N PRO A 176 -23.46 11.30 -25.05
CA PRO A 176 -24.23 10.06 -25.04
C PRO A 176 -25.40 10.18 -24.05
N HIS A 177 -26.59 9.91 -24.55
CA HIS A 177 -27.76 9.82 -23.68
C HIS A 177 -27.72 8.51 -22.88
N VAL A 178 -27.44 8.61 -21.58
CA VAL A 178 -27.42 7.46 -20.69
C VAL A 178 -28.73 7.40 -19.90
N SER A 179 -29.50 6.32 -20.07
CA SER A 179 -30.77 6.16 -19.39
C SER A 179 -30.56 5.85 -17.88
N ASN A 180 -31.44 6.39 -17.03
CA ASN A 180 -31.38 6.13 -15.58
C ASN A 180 -31.50 4.62 -15.28
N LYS A 181 -32.34 3.91 -16.03
CA LYS A 181 -32.52 2.47 -15.87
C LYS A 181 -31.20 1.71 -16.10
N ALA A 182 -30.49 2.02 -17.17
CA ALA A 182 -29.20 1.39 -17.47
C ALA A 182 -28.15 1.69 -16.38
N ILE A 183 -28.16 2.91 -15.81
CA ILE A 183 -27.26 3.30 -14.72
C ILE A 183 -27.56 2.50 -13.45
N VAL A 184 -28.83 2.44 -13.04
CA VAL A 184 -29.26 1.77 -11.80
C VAL A 184 -29.09 0.27 -11.88
N GLU A 185 -29.43 -0.34 -13.00
CA GLU A 185 -29.29 -1.79 -13.23
C GLU A 185 -27.85 -2.23 -13.54
N LYS A 186 -26.88 -1.29 -13.51
CA LYS A 186 -25.46 -1.53 -13.83
C LYS A 186 -25.26 -2.25 -15.17
N GLN A 187 -26.15 -1.98 -16.14
CA GLN A 187 -25.99 -2.49 -17.47
C GLN A 187 -24.72 -1.94 -18.09
N GLN A 188 -24.12 -2.69 -19.03
CA GLN A 188 -22.91 -2.24 -19.71
C GLN A 188 -23.23 -0.99 -20.52
N ILE A 189 -22.82 0.15 -19.97
CA ILE A 189 -22.99 1.45 -20.59
C ILE A 189 -21.74 1.67 -21.42
N LEU A 190 -21.82 1.96 -22.67
CA LEU A 190 -20.76 2.28 -23.66
C LEU A 190 -19.29 2.05 -23.20
N SER A 191 -18.46 1.53 -24.09
CA SER A 191 -17.06 1.12 -23.83
C SER A 191 -16.10 2.25 -23.38
N HIS A 192 -16.53 3.52 -23.44
CA HIS A 192 -15.70 4.70 -23.13
C HIS A 192 -16.22 5.52 -21.95
N ILE A 193 -17.04 4.91 -21.10
CA ILE A 193 -17.69 5.61 -19.99
C ILE A 193 -17.51 4.83 -18.69
N SER A 194 -17.01 5.49 -17.68
CA SER A 194 -16.99 4.96 -16.30
C SER A 194 -18.13 5.56 -15.48
N VAL A 195 -18.82 4.72 -14.72
CA VAL A 195 -19.89 5.13 -13.80
C VAL A 195 -19.48 4.83 -12.38
N ILE A 196 -19.55 5.84 -11.53
CA ILE A 196 -19.30 5.74 -10.10
C ILE A 196 -20.57 6.17 -9.37
N SER A 197 -21.03 5.39 -8.39
CA SER A 197 -22.16 5.72 -7.54
C SER A 197 -21.74 6.01 -6.11
N SER A 198 -22.45 6.92 -5.46
CA SER A 198 -22.41 7.01 -4.00
C SER A 198 -23.14 5.81 -3.38
N PRO A 199 -22.86 5.46 -2.12
CA PRO A 199 -23.71 4.55 -1.37
C PRO A 199 -25.13 5.08 -1.34
N LYS A 200 -26.13 4.16 -1.38
CA LYS A 200 -27.52 4.56 -1.27
C LYS A 200 -27.76 5.25 0.08
N ASN A 201 -28.24 6.47 0.04
CA ASN A 201 -28.57 7.24 1.23
C ASN A 201 -29.98 7.81 1.09
N LEU A 202 -30.84 7.49 2.01
CA LEU A 202 -32.28 7.81 1.93
C LEU A 202 -32.86 7.24 0.62
N ASP A 203 -33.73 7.99 -0.04
CA ASP A 203 -34.36 7.59 -1.29
C ASP A 203 -33.68 8.17 -2.52
N ILE A 204 -32.41 8.56 -2.43
CA ILE A 204 -31.65 9.14 -3.52
C ILE A 204 -30.41 8.32 -3.87
N LEU A 205 -30.07 8.33 -5.15
CA LEU A 205 -28.85 7.75 -5.71
C LEU A 205 -28.12 8.84 -6.48
N VAL A 206 -26.85 9.03 -6.16
CA VAL A 206 -25.99 9.99 -6.85
C VAL A 206 -24.99 9.23 -7.71
N PHE A 207 -24.96 9.57 -8.99
CA PHE A 207 -24.06 8.98 -9.97
C PHE A 207 -23.16 10.03 -10.57
N CYS A 208 -21.92 9.62 -10.85
CA CYS A 208 -20.97 10.34 -11.64
C CYS A 208 -20.64 9.52 -12.89
N ILE A 209 -20.83 10.10 -14.05
CA ILE A 209 -20.54 9.49 -15.35
C ILE A 209 -19.37 10.28 -15.93
N LEU A 210 -18.33 9.56 -16.36
CA LEU A 210 -17.04 10.11 -16.77
C LEU A 210 -16.67 9.63 -18.18
N SER A 211 -16.06 10.52 -18.96
CA SER A 211 -15.57 10.21 -20.31
C SER A 211 -14.22 9.48 -20.30
N VAL A 212 -14.06 8.46 -19.47
CA VAL A 212 -12.85 7.65 -19.36
C VAL A 212 -13.19 6.18 -19.23
N ASP A 213 -12.41 5.30 -19.87
CA ASP A 213 -12.63 3.85 -19.88
C ASP A 213 -12.27 3.22 -18.54
N LYS A 214 -11.17 3.68 -17.96
CA LYS A 214 -10.62 3.10 -16.73
C LYS A 214 -10.25 4.20 -15.75
N ILE A 215 -10.61 4.00 -14.51
CA ILE A 215 -10.31 4.87 -13.40
C ILE A 215 -9.45 4.09 -12.42
N SER A 216 -8.37 4.68 -11.94
CA SER A 216 -7.54 4.08 -10.90
C SER A 216 -8.32 3.93 -9.60
N SER A 217 -7.88 3.02 -8.73
CA SER A 217 -8.50 2.83 -7.41
C SER A 217 -8.50 4.11 -6.58
N ASN A 218 -7.44 4.91 -6.69
CA ASN A 218 -7.30 6.16 -5.97
C ASN A 218 -8.30 7.22 -6.48
N GLU A 219 -8.36 7.44 -7.79
CA GLU A 219 -9.33 8.36 -8.40
C GLU A 219 -10.76 7.98 -8.06
N ARG A 220 -11.08 6.67 -8.05
CA ARG A 220 -12.40 6.18 -7.65
C ARG A 220 -12.75 6.57 -6.21
N ILE A 221 -11.82 6.44 -5.27
CA ILE A 221 -12.02 6.82 -3.86
C ILE A 221 -12.32 8.31 -3.75
N PHE A 222 -11.59 9.15 -4.50
CA PHE A 222 -11.83 10.60 -4.54
C PHE A 222 -13.21 10.96 -5.08
N VAL A 223 -13.55 10.41 -6.23
CA VAL A 223 -14.86 10.68 -6.83
C VAL A 223 -15.98 10.23 -5.89
N GLN A 224 -15.84 9.05 -5.25
CA GLN A 224 -16.82 8.59 -4.25
C GLN A 224 -16.93 9.54 -3.06
N ALA A 225 -15.81 10.07 -2.55
CA ALA A 225 -15.83 11.05 -1.46
C ALA A 225 -16.61 12.32 -1.86
N ILE A 226 -16.37 12.85 -3.06
CA ILE A 226 -17.09 14.00 -3.60
C ILE A 226 -18.59 13.68 -3.76
N LEU A 227 -18.94 12.52 -4.30
CA LEU A 227 -20.35 12.12 -4.46
C LEU A 227 -21.07 11.97 -3.12
N ASN A 228 -20.39 11.46 -2.10
CA ASN A 228 -20.94 11.38 -0.75
C ASN A 228 -21.24 12.77 -0.18
N GLU A 229 -20.36 13.75 -0.45
CA GLU A 229 -20.58 15.13 0.01
C GLU A 229 -21.72 15.79 -0.76
N ILE A 230 -21.77 15.61 -2.09
CA ILE A 230 -22.91 16.05 -2.91
C ILE A 230 -24.23 15.49 -2.36
N THR A 231 -24.24 14.20 -1.97
CA THR A 231 -25.41 13.55 -1.39
C THR A 231 -25.86 14.25 -0.10
N LYS A 232 -24.92 14.52 0.80
CA LYS A 232 -25.21 15.22 2.06
C LYS A 232 -25.73 16.63 1.83
N LEU A 233 -25.03 17.39 0.97
CA LEU A 233 -25.43 18.75 0.61
C LEU A 233 -26.84 18.79 0.02
N PHE A 234 -27.14 17.87 -0.89
CA PHE A 234 -28.47 17.77 -1.48
C PHE A 234 -29.54 17.48 -0.43
N VAL A 235 -29.32 16.52 0.46
CA VAL A 235 -30.28 16.17 1.52
C VAL A 235 -30.53 17.34 2.46
N ILE A 236 -29.47 18.03 2.91
CA ILE A 236 -29.58 19.19 3.80
C ILE A 236 -30.32 20.30 3.11
N THR A 237 -29.94 20.64 1.87
CA THR A 237 -30.55 21.71 1.10
C THR A 237 -32.02 21.43 0.82
N ASN A 238 -32.34 20.19 0.38
CA ASN A 238 -33.74 19.82 0.10
C ASN A 238 -34.62 19.86 1.35
N SER A 239 -34.11 19.41 2.51
CA SER A 239 -34.83 19.50 3.78
C SER A 239 -35.11 20.93 4.19
N THR A 240 -34.15 21.84 3.98
CA THR A 240 -34.27 23.26 4.28
C THR A 240 -35.29 23.97 3.35
N PHE A 241 -35.27 23.65 2.05
CA PHE A 241 -36.24 24.16 1.09
C PHE A 241 -37.66 23.69 1.41
N ASN A 242 -37.85 22.40 1.67
CA ASN A 242 -39.18 21.87 2.02
C ASN A 242 -39.70 22.47 3.32
N LYS A 243 -38.85 22.71 4.32
CA LYS A 243 -39.25 23.39 5.56
C LYS A 243 -39.69 24.83 5.28
N LYS A 244 -38.95 25.60 4.48
CA LYS A 244 -39.28 26.98 4.13
C LYS A 244 -40.58 27.08 3.31
N VAL A 245 -40.78 26.14 2.38
CA VAL A 245 -42.02 26.05 1.61
C VAL A 245 -43.22 25.79 2.54
N ASN A 246 -43.09 24.82 3.48
CA ASN A 246 -44.13 24.52 4.44
C ASN A 246 -44.43 25.71 5.39
N GLU A 247 -43.39 26.44 5.84
CA GLU A 247 -43.56 27.65 6.66
C GLU A 247 -44.33 28.74 5.90
N ILE A 248 -44.04 28.94 4.61
CA ILE A 248 -44.75 29.91 3.77
C ILE A 248 -46.23 29.50 3.56
N PHE A 249 -46.48 28.20 3.34
CA PHE A 249 -47.84 27.68 3.22
C PHE A 249 -48.63 27.76 4.54
N MET A 250 -47.96 27.62 5.70
CA MET A 250 -48.60 27.72 7.00
C MET A 250 -48.75 29.13 7.49
N SER A 251 -47.93 30.11 7.06
CA SER A 251 -48.00 31.50 7.45
C SER A 251 -49.04 32.30 6.65
N GLY A 252 -49.54 31.77 5.55
CA GLY A 252 -50.56 32.46 4.71
C GLY A 252 -50.05 33.75 4.04
N GLU A 253 -48.74 34.03 4.13
CA GLU A 253 -48.14 35.19 3.45
C GLU A 253 -47.96 34.90 1.96
N PRO A 254 -48.42 35.80 1.05
CA PRO A 254 -48.18 35.64 -0.38
C PRO A 254 -46.69 35.75 -0.66
N ALA A 255 -46.16 34.79 -1.43
CA ALA A 255 -44.77 34.81 -1.87
C ALA A 255 -44.46 36.15 -2.59
N GLU A 256 -43.50 36.92 -2.05
CA GLU A 256 -42.98 38.09 -2.76
C GLU A 256 -42.49 37.64 -4.15
N PRO A 257 -42.90 38.33 -5.23
CA PRO A 257 -42.43 38.03 -6.57
C PRO A 257 -40.92 38.31 -6.64
N GLU A 258 -40.14 37.30 -6.98
CA GLU A 258 -38.71 37.46 -7.32
C GLU A 258 -38.60 38.52 -8.42
N ASN A 259 -38.12 39.71 -8.06
CA ASN A 259 -37.80 40.78 -9.01
C ASN A 259 -36.61 40.28 -9.89
N ASN A 260 -36.96 39.67 -11.00
CA ASN A 260 -36.05 39.48 -12.13
C ASN A 260 -35.76 40.85 -12.76
N THR A 261 -34.85 41.60 -12.18
CA THR A 261 -34.23 42.73 -12.87
C THR A 261 -33.18 42.12 -13.83
N GLU A 262 -33.64 41.77 -15.01
CA GLU A 262 -32.80 41.69 -16.20
C GLU A 262 -32.24 43.09 -16.46
N GLN A 263 -31.02 43.34 -16.05
CA GLN A 263 -30.22 44.42 -16.61
C GLN A 263 -29.60 43.93 -17.92
N SER A 264 -30.27 44.28 -19.00
CA SER A 264 -29.65 44.37 -20.33
C SER A 264 -28.63 45.52 -20.30
N ILE A 265 -27.35 45.20 -20.49
CA ILE A 265 -26.36 46.00 -21.25
C ILE A 265 -25.40 45.01 -21.92
#